data_beea029858094ededc6079e6c5e068e4
#
_entry.id   beea029858094ededc6079e6c5e068e4
#
_cell.length_a   1.000
_cell.length_b   1.000
_cell.length_c   1.000
_cell.angle_alpha   90.00
_cell.angle_beta   90.00
_cell.angle_gamma   90.00
#
_symmetry.space_group_name_H-M   'P 1'
#
loop_
_entity.id
_entity.type
_entity.pdbx_description
1 polymer ?
#
loop_
_entity_poly.entity_id
_entity_poly.type
_entity_poly.pdbx_seq_one_letter_code
_entity_poly.pdbx_strand_id
1 'polypeptide(L)'
;MVIFGFMDIIEYANIFYMKESVILTLKDNIINKLIKSCIALCLCIVIIGLSVIIYSGDIPSELTLSSFGSRGEEVRQIQRKLKSLGFYNGSVDGIYGSATKNAVIAFQRSCGIKADGIAGPTTLLYLGLSSSSGYSSSDVWLLAKLIAAEARGENYKGQVAVGAVVLNRVSHASFPDSISGVIYQKGAFDCVTDSNWNVAPTETARKAAAEALNGWDPTGGAIYYYNPKTASNGWIRTRPVIARIGNHVFCA
;
A
#
# COMPACT_ATOMS: atom_id res chain seq x y z
N MET A 1 36.80 40.81 78.28
CA MET A 1 37.41 39.71 77.52
C MET A 1 36.35 38.71 76.94
N VAL A 2 35.14 39.10 76.69
CA VAL A 2 34.06 38.24 76.21
C VAL A 2 33.51 38.71 74.81
N ILE A 3 33.82 39.88 74.32
CA ILE A 3 33.29 40.45 73.06
C ILE A 3 34.10 40.02 71.85
N PHE A 4 35.39 39.65 71.99
CA PHE A 4 36.25 39.19 70.88
C PHE A 4 35.88 37.80 70.39
N GLY A 5 35.43 36.91 71.25
CA GLY A 5 35.04 35.52 70.85
C GLY A 5 33.71 35.43 70.11
N PHE A 6 32.84 36.42 70.25
CA PHE A 6 31.52 36.38 69.53
C PHE A 6 31.60 36.84 68.05
N MET A 7 32.56 37.71 67.78
CA MET A 7 32.83 38.14 66.42
C MET A 7 33.40 37.01 65.54
N ASP A 8 34.31 36.24 66.08
CA ASP A 8 34.93 35.09 65.39
C ASP A 8 33.91 33.99 65.06
N ILE A 9 32.96 33.73 65.97
CA ILE A 9 31.90 32.72 65.74
C ILE A 9 30.96 33.16 64.62
N ILE A 10 30.57 34.44 64.49
CA ILE A 10 29.70 34.98 63.45
C ILE A 10 30.44 34.93 62.10
N GLU A 11 31.72 35.24 62.07
CA GLU A 11 32.53 35.18 60.87
C GLU A 11 32.72 33.77 60.40
N TYR A 12 32.95 32.80 61.25
CA TYR A 12 33.00 31.36 60.92
C TYR A 12 31.65 30.84 60.43
N ALA A 13 30.54 31.26 61.05
CA ALA A 13 29.19 30.88 60.58
C ALA A 13 28.90 31.42 59.18
N ASN A 14 29.25 32.69 58.92
CA ASN A 14 29.08 33.28 57.57
C ASN A 14 29.93 32.58 56.49
N ILE A 15 31.19 32.27 56.81
CA ILE A 15 32.05 31.53 55.89
C ILE A 15 31.50 30.12 55.62
N PHE A 16 30.95 29.46 56.66
CA PHE A 16 30.31 28.16 56.49
C PHE A 16 29.06 28.24 55.60
N TYR A 17 28.17 29.20 55.86
CA TYR A 17 26.97 29.43 55.02
C TYR A 17 27.33 29.77 53.57
N MET A 18 28.36 30.60 53.37
CA MET A 18 28.82 30.91 52.01
C MET A 18 29.40 29.71 51.28
N LYS A 19 30.15 28.85 51.98
CA LYS A 19 30.65 27.59 51.40
C LYS A 19 29.52 26.63 51.04
N GLU A 20 28.52 26.43 51.89
CA GLU A 20 27.35 25.61 51.60
C GLU A 20 26.56 26.11 50.40
N SER A 21 26.31 27.42 50.30
CA SER A 21 25.57 28.03 49.17
C SER A 21 26.32 27.88 47.83
N VAL A 22 27.65 28.01 47.85
CA VAL A 22 28.49 27.80 46.66
C VAL A 22 28.49 26.32 46.25
N ILE A 23 28.55 25.37 47.20
CA ILE A 23 28.47 23.95 46.90
C ILE A 23 27.12 23.56 46.34
N LEU A 24 26.01 24.09 46.87
CA LEU A 24 24.66 23.90 46.34
C LEU A 24 24.54 24.42 44.91
N THR A 25 25.00 25.63 44.64
CA THR A 25 24.96 26.26 43.32
C THR A 25 25.80 25.48 42.29
N LEU A 26 26.96 24.98 42.69
CA LEU A 26 27.80 24.12 41.83
C LEU A 26 27.13 22.77 41.56
N LYS A 27 26.49 22.17 42.56
CA LYS A 27 25.76 20.92 42.42
C LYS A 27 24.57 21.04 41.47
N ASP A 28 23.80 22.12 41.57
CA ASP A 28 22.69 22.41 40.69
C ASP A 28 23.15 22.65 39.25
N ASN A 29 24.27 23.36 39.07
CA ASN A 29 24.85 23.58 37.73
C ASN A 29 25.32 22.27 37.09
N ILE A 30 25.95 21.36 37.88
CA ILE A 30 26.38 20.06 37.37
C ILE A 30 25.17 19.18 37.00
N ILE A 31 24.14 19.15 37.87
CA ILE A 31 22.92 18.39 37.65
C ILE A 31 22.21 18.92 36.37
N ASN A 32 22.07 20.23 36.24
CA ASN A 32 21.44 20.82 35.06
C ASN A 32 22.24 20.55 33.77
N LYS A 33 23.58 20.50 33.85
CA LYS A 33 24.43 20.16 32.70
C LYS A 33 24.29 18.69 32.33
N LEU A 34 24.18 17.80 33.31
CA LEU A 34 23.93 16.37 33.08
C LEU A 34 22.54 16.11 32.49
N ILE A 35 21.50 16.76 33.01
CA ILE A 35 20.13 16.66 32.48
C ILE A 35 20.09 17.12 31.03
N LYS A 36 20.66 18.27 30.69
CA LYS A 36 20.73 18.78 29.30
C LYS A 36 21.49 17.81 28.39
N SER A 37 22.58 17.20 28.88
CA SER A 37 23.33 16.20 28.10
C SER A 37 22.54 14.91 27.89
N CYS A 38 21.79 14.42 28.89
CA CYS A 38 20.91 13.27 28.75
C CYS A 38 19.75 13.52 27.78
N ILE A 39 19.13 14.72 27.87
CA ILE A 39 18.07 15.12 26.95
C ILE A 39 18.60 15.18 25.51
N ALA A 40 19.78 15.75 25.28
CA ALA A 40 20.40 15.79 23.96
C ALA A 40 20.70 14.38 23.43
N LEU A 41 21.19 13.47 24.28
CA LEU A 41 21.47 12.08 23.93
C LEU A 41 20.17 11.32 23.59
N CYS A 42 19.11 11.50 24.37
CA CYS A 42 17.79 10.92 24.09
C CYS A 42 17.21 11.44 22.79
N LEU A 43 17.31 12.75 22.52
CA LEU A 43 16.89 13.34 21.23
C LEU A 43 17.68 12.77 20.04
N CYS A 44 19.00 12.58 20.19
CA CYS A 44 19.81 11.93 19.16
C CYS A 44 19.37 10.49 18.90
N ILE A 45 19.06 9.71 19.95
CA ILE A 45 18.58 8.33 19.82
C ILE A 45 17.21 8.30 19.13
N VAL A 46 16.31 9.24 19.46
CA VAL A 46 15.00 9.36 18.81
C VAL A 46 15.15 9.74 17.34
N ILE A 47 16.04 10.68 17.02
CA ILE A 47 16.29 11.10 15.62
C ILE A 47 16.92 9.93 14.82
N ILE A 48 17.87 9.22 15.39
CA ILE A 48 18.48 8.02 14.77
C ILE A 48 17.43 6.91 14.64
N GLY A 49 16.59 6.69 15.64
CA GLY A 49 15.48 5.73 15.59
C GLY A 49 14.45 6.09 14.51
N LEU A 50 14.07 7.37 14.39
CA LEU A 50 13.19 7.85 13.29
C LEU A 50 13.87 7.72 11.92
N SER A 51 15.16 8.01 11.81
CA SER A 51 15.88 7.85 10.53
C SER A 51 16.01 6.39 10.11
N VAL A 52 16.16 5.46 11.05
CA VAL A 52 16.14 4.01 10.78
C VAL A 52 14.73 3.55 10.37
N ILE A 53 13.66 4.08 10.99
CA ILE A 53 12.29 3.78 10.59
C ILE A 53 11.97 4.37 9.20
N ILE A 54 12.48 5.55 8.86
CA ILE A 54 12.34 6.17 7.53
C ILE A 54 13.20 5.41 6.49
N TYR A 55 14.34 4.82 6.90
CA TYR A 55 15.20 4.02 6.02
C TYR A 55 14.74 2.57 5.87
N SER A 56 13.95 2.05 6.80
CA SER A 56 13.26 0.77 6.68
C SER A 56 11.81 0.91 6.18
N GLY A 57 11.36 2.12 5.87
CA GLY A 57 10.21 2.32 5.00
C GLY A 57 10.58 1.70 3.66
N ASP A 58 9.85 0.63 3.29
CA ASP A 58 9.95 0.00 1.99
C ASP A 58 10.09 1.09 0.94
N ILE A 59 11.27 1.17 0.32
CA ILE A 59 11.41 1.81 -0.99
C ILE A 59 10.33 1.13 -1.80
N PRO A 60 9.33 1.84 -2.36
CA PRO A 60 8.39 1.20 -3.26
C PRO A 60 9.29 0.50 -4.27
N SER A 61 9.31 -0.83 -4.24
CA SER A 61 10.09 -1.62 -5.17
C SER A 61 9.63 -1.13 -6.53
N GLU A 62 10.52 -0.45 -7.25
CA GLU A 62 10.30 -0.19 -8.67
C GLU A 62 9.71 -1.48 -9.22
N LEU A 63 8.61 -1.38 -9.95
CA LEU A 63 7.94 -2.51 -10.56
C LEU A 63 9.00 -3.30 -11.33
N THR A 64 9.63 -4.26 -10.61
CA THR A 64 10.74 -5.00 -11.15
C THR A 64 10.19 -5.97 -12.18
N LEU A 65 10.81 -5.94 -13.34
CA LEU A 65 10.46 -6.76 -14.47
C LEU A 65 11.40 -7.98 -14.47
N SER A 66 10.99 -9.08 -13.89
CA SER A 66 11.79 -10.31 -13.93
C SER A 66 11.59 -11.03 -15.26
N SER A 67 12.68 -11.22 -16.00
CA SER A 67 12.72 -11.84 -17.32
C SER A 67 13.94 -12.76 -17.46
N PHE A 68 14.07 -13.41 -18.61
CA PHE A 68 15.23 -14.26 -18.89
C PHE A 68 16.56 -13.53 -18.60
N GLY A 69 17.38 -14.14 -17.77
CA GLY A 69 18.65 -13.58 -17.30
C GLY A 69 18.58 -12.88 -15.94
N SER A 70 17.39 -12.51 -15.44
CA SER A 70 17.24 -11.94 -14.10
C SER A 70 17.67 -12.91 -13.00
N ARG A 71 18.16 -12.36 -11.87
CA ARG A 71 18.64 -13.14 -10.72
C ARG A 71 18.22 -12.47 -9.42
N GLY A 72 18.07 -13.27 -8.37
CA GLY A 72 17.84 -12.75 -7.02
C GLY A 72 16.62 -13.33 -6.32
N GLU A 73 16.23 -12.69 -5.22
CA GLU A 73 15.16 -13.20 -4.33
C GLU A 73 13.77 -13.13 -4.99
N GLU A 74 13.50 -12.11 -5.79
CA GLU A 74 12.25 -12.03 -6.56
C GLU A 74 12.09 -13.23 -7.48
N VAL A 75 13.15 -13.64 -8.19
CA VAL A 75 13.13 -14.83 -9.05
C VAL A 75 12.87 -16.09 -8.22
N ARG A 76 13.47 -16.20 -7.01
CA ARG A 76 13.15 -17.33 -6.10
C ARG A 76 11.70 -17.35 -5.67
N GLN A 77 11.11 -16.18 -5.39
CA GLN A 77 9.69 -16.07 -5.04
C GLN A 77 8.80 -16.54 -6.21
N ILE A 78 9.10 -16.09 -7.42
CA ILE A 78 8.41 -16.52 -8.65
C ILE A 78 8.53 -18.03 -8.82
N GLN A 79 9.73 -18.59 -8.72
CA GLN A 79 9.97 -20.03 -8.84
C GLN A 79 9.24 -20.83 -7.76
N ARG A 80 9.28 -20.41 -6.48
CA ARG A 80 8.53 -21.05 -5.39
C ARG A 80 7.03 -21.06 -5.68
N LYS A 81 6.49 -19.92 -6.11
CA LYS A 81 5.07 -19.81 -6.37
C LYS A 81 4.64 -20.63 -7.58
N LEU A 82 5.38 -20.58 -8.68
CA LEU A 82 5.12 -21.43 -9.86
C LEU A 82 5.23 -22.91 -9.52
N LYS A 83 6.17 -23.29 -8.64
CA LYS A 83 6.32 -24.68 -8.17
C LYS A 83 5.13 -25.12 -7.33
N SER A 84 4.65 -24.29 -6.40
CA SER A 84 3.46 -24.58 -5.59
C SER A 84 2.18 -24.70 -6.42
N LEU A 85 2.12 -24.00 -7.57
CA LEU A 85 1.01 -24.08 -8.52
C LEU A 85 1.16 -25.18 -9.59
N GLY A 86 2.26 -25.95 -9.56
CA GLY A 86 2.50 -27.06 -10.49
C GLY A 86 3.04 -26.66 -11.87
N PHE A 87 3.40 -25.38 -12.08
CA PHE A 87 3.94 -24.92 -13.36
C PHE A 87 5.46 -25.03 -13.46
N TYR A 88 6.17 -25.23 -12.35
CA TYR A 88 7.63 -25.26 -12.31
C TYR A 88 8.15 -26.50 -11.55
N ASN A 89 8.97 -27.31 -12.20
CA ASN A 89 9.56 -28.51 -11.62
C ASN A 89 11.07 -28.40 -11.36
N GLY A 90 11.67 -27.25 -11.68
CA GLY A 90 13.09 -26.99 -11.49
C GLY A 90 13.49 -26.69 -10.04
N SER A 91 14.78 -26.43 -9.86
CA SER A 91 15.33 -25.94 -8.59
C SER A 91 14.99 -24.49 -8.36
N VAL A 92 14.70 -24.11 -7.11
CA VAL A 92 14.50 -22.71 -6.71
C VAL A 92 15.88 -22.08 -6.48
N ASP A 93 16.54 -21.70 -7.56
CA ASP A 93 17.92 -21.23 -7.57
C ASP A 93 18.04 -19.69 -7.66
N GLY A 94 16.93 -19.01 -7.95
CA GLY A 94 16.93 -17.56 -8.15
C GLY A 94 17.52 -17.12 -9.48
N ILE A 95 17.59 -18.02 -10.47
CA ILE A 95 18.05 -17.72 -11.82
C ILE A 95 16.89 -17.85 -12.79
N TYR A 96 16.52 -16.77 -13.46
CA TYR A 96 15.46 -16.77 -14.46
C TYR A 96 15.98 -17.35 -15.78
N GLY A 97 16.13 -18.66 -15.81
CA GLY A 97 16.54 -19.42 -17.00
C GLY A 97 15.38 -19.84 -17.89
N SER A 98 15.64 -20.67 -18.89
CA SER A 98 14.63 -21.19 -19.82
C SER A 98 13.50 -21.95 -19.12
N ALA A 99 13.83 -22.73 -18.07
CA ALA A 99 12.83 -23.45 -17.29
C ALA A 99 11.85 -22.50 -16.60
N THR A 100 12.35 -21.44 -15.95
CA THR A 100 11.51 -20.42 -15.31
C THR A 100 10.68 -19.66 -16.34
N LYS A 101 11.27 -19.26 -17.47
CA LYS A 101 10.55 -18.61 -18.56
C LYS A 101 9.39 -19.45 -19.09
N ASN A 102 9.64 -20.72 -19.35
CA ASN A 102 8.61 -21.64 -19.85
C ASN A 102 7.48 -21.85 -18.83
N ALA A 103 7.82 -21.93 -17.55
CA ALA A 103 6.85 -22.02 -16.46
C ALA A 103 5.98 -20.75 -16.37
N VAL A 104 6.58 -19.57 -16.51
CA VAL A 104 5.84 -18.30 -16.57
C VAL A 104 4.93 -18.27 -17.78
N ILE A 105 5.38 -18.66 -18.97
CA ILE A 105 4.54 -18.74 -20.17
C ILE A 105 3.34 -19.67 -19.95
N ALA A 106 3.57 -20.86 -19.37
CA ALA A 106 2.50 -21.82 -19.09
C ALA A 106 1.48 -21.24 -18.09
N PHE A 107 1.96 -20.60 -17.03
CA PHE A 107 1.12 -19.90 -16.06
C PHE A 107 0.33 -18.76 -16.70
N GLN A 108 0.98 -17.90 -17.46
CA GLN A 108 0.33 -16.77 -18.17
C GLN A 108 -0.80 -17.27 -19.09
N ARG A 109 -0.57 -18.35 -19.82
CA ARG A 109 -1.61 -19.00 -20.65
C ARG A 109 -2.78 -19.51 -19.82
N SER A 110 -2.51 -20.16 -18.68
CA SER A 110 -3.56 -20.66 -17.79
C SER A 110 -4.42 -19.55 -17.20
N CYS A 111 -3.80 -18.38 -16.95
CA CYS A 111 -4.49 -17.18 -16.49
C CYS A 111 -5.14 -16.36 -17.62
N GLY A 112 -4.92 -16.73 -18.91
CA GLY A 112 -5.40 -15.99 -20.07
C GLY A 112 -4.84 -14.58 -20.18
N ILE A 113 -3.62 -14.34 -19.69
CA ILE A 113 -2.88 -13.07 -19.86
C ILE A 113 -1.83 -13.24 -20.95
N LYS A 114 -1.20 -12.13 -21.39
CA LYS A 114 -0.14 -12.17 -22.41
C LYS A 114 0.97 -13.13 -22.01
N ALA A 115 1.19 -14.18 -22.81
CA ALA A 115 2.17 -15.23 -22.54
C ALA A 115 3.52 -14.92 -23.20
N ASP A 116 4.21 -13.88 -22.70
CA ASP A 116 5.52 -13.43 -23.19
C ASP A 116 6.70 -13.99 -22.40
N GLY A 117 6.43 -14.65 -21.30
CA GLY A 117 7.45 -15.20 -20.41
C GLY A 117 8.19 -14.13 -19.62
N ILE A 118 7.56 -12.97 -19.40
CA ILE A 118 8.07 -11.89 -18.57
C ILE A 118 7.19 -11.83 -17.32
N ALA A 119 7.78 -11.94 -16.13
CA ALA A 119 7.09 -11.77 -14.88
C ALA A 119 7.03 -10.27 -14.53
N GLY A 120 6.22 -9.55 -15.28
CA GLY A 120 5.91 -8.15 -15.04
C GLY A 120 4.76 -7.99 -14.02
N PRO A 121 4.31 -6.72 -13.77
CA PRO A 121 3.32 -6.40 -12.74
C PRO A 121 2.06 -7.27 -12.80
N THR A 122 1.49 -7.42 -13.99
CA THR A 122 0.32 -8.28 -14.19
C THR A 122 0.59 -9.74 -13.82
N THR A 123 1.73 -10.29 -14.23
CA THR A 123 2.10 -11.67 -13.91
C THR A 123 2.35 -11.86 -12.41
N LEU A 124 3.07 -10.91 -11.78
CA LEU A 124 3.34 -10.93 -10.34
C LEU A 124 2.05 -10.82 -9.52
N LEU A 125 1.10 -10.00 -9.96
CA LEU A 125 -0.21 -9.87 -9.34
C LEU A 125 -0.99 -11.20 -9.39
N TYR A 126 -1.03 -11.86 -10.55
CA TYR A 126 -1.67 -13.18 -10.70
C TYR A 126 -0.95 -14.28 -9.92
N LEU A 127 0.35 -14.17 -9.73
CA LEU A 127 1.12 -15.04 -8.83
C LEU A 127 0.87 -14.73 -7.34
N GLY A 128 0.26 -13.59 -7.00
CA GLY A 128 0.13 -13.13 -5.62
C GLY A 128 1.47 -12.69 -5.02
N LEU A 129 2.36 -12.14 -5.83
CA LEU A 129 3.71 -11.67 -5.45
C LEU A 129 3.88 -10.16 -5.57
N SER A 130 2.89 -9.42 -6.05
CA SER A 130 2.98 -7.96 -6.09
C SER A 130 2.82 -7.39 -4.69
N SER A 131 3.89 -6.80 -4.19
CA SER A 131 3.95 -6.19 -2.85
C SER A 131 3.20 -4.86 -2.75
N SER A 132 2.75 -4.29 -3.86
CA SER A 132 2.17 -2.94 -3.88
C SER A 132 0.66 -2.87 -3.66
N SER A 133 -0.08 -3.99 -3.78
CA SER A 133 -1.54 -3.90 -3.70
C SER A 133 -2.20 -4.69 -2.57
N GLY A 134 -1.50 -5.61 -1.88
CA GLY A 134 -2.12 -6.43 -0.82
C GLY A 134 -3.28 -7.34 -1.29
N TYR A 135 -3.58 -7.34 -2.59
CA TYR A 135 -4.70 -8.07 -3.17
C TYR A 135 -4.33 -9.48 -3.62
N SER A 136 -5.22 -10.43 -3.39
CA SER A 136 -5.05 -11.84 -3.77
C SER A 136 -5.43 -12.10 -5.24
N SER A 137 -5.03 -13.24 -5.76
CA SER A 137 -5.45 -13.68 -7.12
C SER A 137 -6.98 -13.79 -7.24
N SER A 138 -7.69 -14.10 -6.14
CA SER A 138 -9.14 -14.12 -6.10
C SER A 138 -9.74 -12.72 -6.21
N ASP A 139 -9.09 -11.69 -5.63
CA ASP A 139 -9.53 -10.29 -5.76
C ASP A 139 -9.39 -9.80 -7.21
N VAL A 140 -8.26 -10.13 -7.85
CA VAL A 140 -8.04 -9.83 -9.29
C VAL A 140 -9.13 -10.47 -10.15
N TRP A 141 -9.43 -11.75 -9.90
CA TRP A 141 -10.44 -12.48 -10.64
C TRP A 141 -11.84 -11.88 -10.42
N LEU A 142 -12.18 -11.59 -9.17
CA LEU A 142 -13.48 -11.03 -8.80
C LEU A 142 -13.69 -9.63 -9.40
N LEU A 143 -12.67 -8.77 -9.32
CA LEU A 143 -12.71 -7.44 -9.93
C LEU A 143 -12.83 -7.53 -11.46
N ALA A 144 -12.08 -8.42 -12.09
CA ALA A 144 -12.17 -8.65 -13.54
C ALA A 144 -13.56 -9.16 -13.96
N LYS A 145 -14.17 -9.99 -13.13
CA LYS A 145 -15.52 -10.50 -13.34
C LYS A 145 -16.56 -9.39 -13.30
N LEU A 146 -16.46 -8.49 -12.33
CA LEU A 146 -17.31 -7.31 -12.26
C LEU A 146 -17.12 -6.41 -13.48
N ILE A 147 -15.88 -6.09 -13.85
CA ILE A 147 -15.57 -5.27 -15.02
C ILE A 147 -16.17 -5.88 -16.29
N ALA A 148 -16.06 -7.19 -16.46
CA ALA A 148 -16.64 -7.89 -17.60
C ALA A 148 -18.17 -7.81 -17.65
N ALA A 149 -18.83 -7.80 -16.50
CA ALA A 149 -20.29 -7.69 -16.42
C ALA A 149 -20.76 -6.26 -16.64
N GLU A 150 -20.14 -5.27 -15.99
CA GLU A 150 -20.56 -3.87 -15.96
C GLU A 150 -20.06 -3.04 -17.16
N ALA A 151 -18.88 -3.36 -17.68
CA ALA A 151 -18.17 -2.53 -18.66
C ALA A 151 -17.84 -3.27 -19.97
N ARG A 152 -18.55 -4.33 -20.31
CA ARG A 152 -18.32 -5.12 -21.53
C ARG A 152 -18.33 -4.32 -22.82
N GLY A 153 -19.17 -3.30 -22.91
CA GLY A 153 -19.31 -2.41 -24.07
C GLY A 153 -18.40 -1.17 -24.02
N GLU A 154 -17.61 -1.01 -22.96
CA GLU A 154 -16.75 0.15 -22.79
C GLU A 154 -15.38 -0.05 -23.45
N ASN A 155 -14.77 1.07 -23.83
CA ASN A 155 -13.36 1.07 -24.22
C ASN A 155 -12.48 0.67 -23.02
N TYR A 156 -11.21 0.34 -23.29
CA TYR A 156 -10.28 -0.15 -22.25
C TYR A 156 -10.17 0.79 -21.05
N LYS A 157 -10.08 2.11 -21.29
CA LYS A 157 -10.04 3.13 -20.24
C LYS A 157 -11.31 3.11 -19.37
N GLY A 158 -12.48 2.89 -19.99
CA GLY A 158 -13.76 2.76 -19.30
C GLY A 158 -13.83 1.50 -18.44
N GLN A 159 -13.25 0.40 -18.90
CA GLN A 159 -13.13 -0.83 -18.12
C GLN A 159 -12.24 -0.64 -16.88
N VAL A 160 -11.09 0.02 -17.02
CA VAL A 160 -10.21 0.37 -15.88
C VAL A 160 -10.94 1.31 -14.92
N ALA A 161 -11.68 2.29 -15.44
CA ALA A 161 -12.43 3.25 -14.64
C ALA A 161 -13.47 2.57 -13.71
N VAL A 162 -14.18 1.57 -14.20
CA VAL A 162 -15.13 0.78 -13.38
C VAL A 162 -14.37 0.03 -12.27
N GLY A 163 -13.23 -0.57 -12.58
CA GLY A 163 -12.35 -1.20 -11.58
C GLY A 163 -11.86 -0.22 -10.53
N ALA A 164 -11.43 0.96 -10.95
CA ALA A 164 -10.95 2.02 -10.07
C ALA A 164 -12.03 2.49 -9.07
N VAL A 165 -13.29 2.62 -9.52
CA VAL A 165 -14.40 2.97 -8.60
C VAL A 165 -14.56 1.95 -7.48
N VAL A 166 -14.40 0.66 -7.74
CA VAL A 166 -14.45 -0.38 -6.68
C VAL A 166 -13.33 -0.14 -5.66
N LEU A 167 -12.11 0.13 -6.12
CA LEU A 167 -10.95 0.36 -5.26
C LEU A 167 -11.07 1.67 -4.46
N ASN A 168 -11.61 2.71 -5.08
CA ASN A 168 -11.91 3.97 -4.41
C ASN A 168 -12.95 3.75 -3.29
N ARG A 169 -13.97 2.91 -3.52
CA ARG A 169 -14.93 2.53 -2.47
C ARG A 169 -14.25 1.76 -1.34
N VAL A 170 -13.39 0.78 -1.65
CA VAL A 170 -12.62 0.04 -0.63
C VAL A 170 -11.81 0.98 0.27
N SER A 171 -11.26 2.05 -0.31
CA SER A 171 -10.48 3.06 0.43
C SER A 171 -11.33 4.12 1.13
N HIS A 172 -12.65 4.16 0.88
CA HIS A 172 -13.54 5.21 1.40
C HIS A 172 -14.33 4.72 2.62
N ALA A 173 -14.33 5.49 3.70
CA ALA A 173 -14.90 5.12 5.01
C ALA A 173 -16.40 4.73 5.00
N SER A 174 -17.15 5.13 3.96
CA SER A 174 -18.59 4.82 3.83
C SER A 174 -18.88 3.48 3.16
N PHE A 175 -17.87 2.74 2.74
CA PHE A 175 -18.01 1.47 2.03
C PHE A 175 -17.27 0.35 2.77
N PRO A 176 -17.53 -0.92 2.43
CA PRO A 176 -16.73 -2.04 2.94
C PRO A 176 -15.25 -1.91 2.54
N ASP A 177 -14.36 -2.41 3.40
CA ASP A 177 -12.90 -2.35 3.29
C ASP A 177 -12.28 -3.46 2.43
N SER A 178 -13.07 -4.17 1.66
CA SER A 178 -12.62 -5.25 0.78
C SER A 178 -13.34 -5.24 -0.56
N ILE A 179 -12.65 -5.72 -1.61
CA ILE A 179 -13.21 -5.83 -2.97
C ILE A 179 -14.48 -6.68 -2.96
N SER A 180 -14.48 -7.82 -2.27
CA SER A 180 -15.64 -8.68 -2.15
C SER A 180 -16.78 -7.99 -1.40
N GLY A 181 -16.45 -7.28 -0.31
CA GLY A 181 -17.43 -6.50 0.46
C GLY A 181 -18.12 -5.44 -0.39
N VAL A 182 -17.37 -4.69 -1.17
CA VAL A 182 -17.91 -3.65 -2.07
C VAL A 182 -18.74 -4.26 -3.20
N ILE A 183 -18.25 -5.34 -3.84
CA ILE A 183 -18.95 -5.96 -4.98
C ILE A 183 -20.25 -6.61 -4.57
N TYR A 184 -20.28 -7.31 -3.43
CA TYR A 184 -21.46 -8.00 -2.94
C TYR A 184 -22.32 -7.15 -2.01
N GLN A 185 -22.01 -5.87 -1.80
CA GLN A 185 -22.85 -4.95 -1.05
C GLN A 185 -24.23 -4.87 -1.69
N LYS A 186 -25.28 -5.04 -0.90
CA LYS A 186 -26.68 -5.03 -1.39
C LYS A 186 -26.99 -3.78 -2.21
N GLY A 187 -27.38 -3.96 -3.46
CA GLY A 187 -27.73 -2.87 -4.38
C GLY A 187 -26.54 -2.07 -4.96
N ALA A 188 -25.30 -2.54 -4.76
CA ALA A 188 -24.13 -1.88 -5.33
C ALA A 188 -23.97 -2.15 -6.83
N PHE A 189 -24.25 -3.39 -7.24
CA PHE A 189 -24.13 -3.86 -8.63
C PHE A 189 -25.23 -4.91 -8.89
N ASP A 190 -26.11 -4.63 -9.87
CA ASP A 190 -27.20 -5.53 -10.21
C ASP A 190 -26.70 -6.82 -10.88
N CYS A 191 -25.58 -6.73 -11.59
CA CYS A 191 -25.01 -7.85 -12.34
C CYS A 191 -24.63 -9.06 -11.46
N VAL A 192 -24.39 -8.89 -10.16
CA VAL A 192 -24.01 -10.01 -9.27
C VAL A 192 -25.14 -11.02 -9.05
N THR A 193 -26.37 -10.62 -9.32
CA THR A 193 -27.56 -11.48 -9.23
C THR A 193 -28.04 -11.95 -10.62
N ASP A 194 -27.42 -11.51 -11.69
CA ASP A 194 -27.76 -11.86 -13.08
C ASP A 194 -27.01 -13.13 -13.54
N SER A 195 -27.59 -13.80 -14.54
CA SER A 195 -26.97 -14.94 -15.22
C SER A 195 -25.60 -14.61 -15.84
N ASN A 196 -25.41 -13.37 -16.26
CA ASN A 196 -24.12 -12.86 -16.78
C ASN A 196 -22.98 -12.92 -15.77
N TRP A 197 -23.31 -12.95 -14.46
CA TRP A 197 -22.30 -13.10 -13.42
C TRP A 197 -21.50 -14.40 -13.50
N ASN A 198 -22.04 -15.45 -14.07
CA ASN A 198 -21.36 -16.75 -14.17
C ASN A 198 -20.45 -16.87 -15.39
N VAL A 199 -20.32 -15.83 -16.20
CA VAL A 199 -19.42 -15.83 -17.36
C VAL A 199 -17.99 -15.46 -16.94
N ALA A 200 -17.01 -16.20 -17.47
CA ALA A 200 -15.61 -15.89 -17.21
C ALA A 200 -15.24 -14.49 -17.75
N PRO A 201 -14.41 -13.74 -17.02
CA PRO A 201 -13.99 -12.42 -17.46
C PRO A 201 -13.16 -12.50 -18.75
N THR A 202 -13.34 -11.52 -19.63
CA THR A 202 -12.55 -11.39 -20.86
C THR A 202 -11.08 -11.06 -20.54
N GLU A 203 -10.19 -11.26 -21.50
CA GLU A 203 -8.78 -10.88 -21.33
C GLU A 203 -8.62 -9.37 -21.08
N THR A 204 -9.41 -8.54 -21.78
CA THR A 204 -9.38 -7.09 -21.58
C THR A 204 -9.84 -6.69 -20.19
N ALA A 205 -10.89 -7.34 -19.64
CA ALA A 205 -11.35 -7.09 -18.28
C ALA A 205 -10.31 -7.52 -17.22
N ARG A 206 -9.60 -8.64 -17.46
CA ARG A 206 -8.51 -9.07 -16.57
C ARG A 206 -7.35 -8.08 -16.56
N LYS A 207 -6.96 -7.58 -17.75
CA LYS A 207 -5.94 -6.53 -17.84
C LYS A 207 -6.39 -5.25 -17.17
N ALA A 208 -7.64 -4.83 -17.37
CA ALA A 208 -8.19 -3.64 -16.75
C ALA A 208 -8.23 -3.74 -15.21
N ALA A 209 -8.58 -4.91 -14.67
CA ALA A 209 -8.53 -5.16 -13.23
C ALA A 209 -7.10 -5.05 -12.68
N ALA A 210 -6.12 -5.65 -13.38
CA ALA A 210 -4.72 -5.57 -12.99
C ALA A 210 -4.20 -4.13 -13.01
N GLU A 211 -4.54 -3.33 -14.02
CA GLU A 211 -4.14 -1.92 -14.10
C GLU A 211 -4.77 -1.08 -12.98
N ALA A 212 -6.05 -1.28 -12.68
CA ALA A 212 -6.70 -0.60 -11.57
C ALA A 212 -6.03 -0.96 -10.24
N LEU A 213 -5.76 -2.25 -9.99
CA LEU A 213 -5.07 -2.74 -8.79
C LEU A 213 -3.62 -2.23 -8.69
N ASN A 214 -2.98 -1.93 -9.80
CA ASN A 214 -1.67 -1.28 -9.86
C ASN A 214 -1.75 0.26 -9.68
N GLY A 215 -2.93 0.80 -9.36
CA GLY A 215 -3.12 2.21 -9.02
C GLY A 215 -3.53 3.11 -10.18
N TRP A 216 -3.77 2.57 -11.39
CA TRP A 216 -4.30 3.42 -12.46
C TRP A 216 -5.78 3.73 -12.25
N ASP A 217 -6.06 4.94 -11.79
CA ASP A 217 -7.41 5.49 -11.67
C ASP A 217 -7.64 6.62 -12.69
N PRO A 218 -8.28 6.33 -13.83
CA PRO A 218 -8.61 7.35 -14.82
C PRO A 218 -9.78 8.24 -14.42
N THR A 219 -10.45 7.96 -13.28
CA THR A 219 -11.63 8.69 -12.81
C THR A 219 -11.30 9.87 -11.92
N GLY A 220 -10.09 9.86 -11.29
CA GLY A 220 -9.68 10.88 -10.34
C GLY A 220 -10.38 10.77 -8.97
N GLY A 221 -10.61 9.55 -8.49
CA GLY A 221 -11.17 9.30 -7.16
C GLY A 221 -12.69 9.13 -7.12
N ALA A 222 -13.36 8.89 -8.26
CA ALA A 222 -14.81 8.69 -8.25
C ALA A 222 -15.24 7.44 -7.48
N ILE A 223 -16.32 7.57 -6.72
CA ILE A 223 -16.93 6.46 -5.96
C ILE A 223 -18.30 6.06 -6.52
N TYR A 224 -18.82 6.80 -7.49
CA TYR A 224 -20.04 6.49 -8.23
C TYR A 224 -19.85 6.62 -9.73
N TYR A 225 -20.65 5.88 -10.50
CA TYR A 225 -20.77 6.08 -11.93
C TYR A 225 -22.18 5.71 -12.39
N TYR A 226 -22.57 6.23 -13.56
CA TYR A 226 -23.82 5.90 -14.21
C TYR A 226 -23.72 6.12 -15.72
N ASN A 227 -24.56 5.41 -16.48
CA ASN A 227 -24.77 5.69 -17.88
C ASN A 227 -25.92 6.71 -18.02
N PRO A 228 -25.69 7.92 -18.56
CA PRO A 228 -26.71 8.96 -18.64
C PRO A 228 -27.89 8.61 -19.55
N LYS A 229 -27.74 7.63 -20.44
CA LYS A 229 -28.80 7.17 -21.36
C LYS A 229 -29.77 6.20 -20.67
N THR A 230 -29.31 5.43 -19.69
CA THR A 230 -30.11 4.35 -19.06
C THR A 230 -30.42 4.58 -17.59
N ALA A 231 -29.71 5.49 -16.91
CA ALA A 231 -29.91 5.75 -15.49
C ALA A 231 -31.30 6.36 -15.25
N SER A 232 -32.12 5.65 -14.46
CA SER A 232 -33.45 6.09 -14.01
C SER A 232 -33.40 6.84 -12.68
N ASN A 233 -32.35 6.60 -11.86
CA ASN A 233 -32.23 7.21 -10.54
C ASN A 233 -31.81 8.68 -10.64
N GLY A 234 -32.71 9.59 -10.22
CA GLY A 234 -32.45 11.05 -10.23
C GLY A 234 -31.35 11.47 -9.27
N TRP A 235 -31.18 10.79 -8.13
CA TRP A 235 -30.17 11.12 -7.15
C TRP A 235 -28.74 11.06 -7.71
N ILE A 236 -28.40 10.04 -8.48
CA ILE A 236 -27.05 9.92 -9.06
C ILE A 236 -26.69 11.08 -9.98
N ARG A 237 -27.70 11.70 -10.62
CA ARG A 237 -27.50 12.84 -11.52
C ARG A 237 -27.21 14.14 -10.80
N THR A 238 -27.46 14.22 -9.47
CA THR A 238 -27.16 15.40 -8.64
C THR A 238 -25.76 15.35 -8.07
N ARG A 239 -25.02 14.23 -8.20
CA ARG A 239 -23.67 14.08 -7.67
C ARG A 239 -22.66 14.90 -8.47
N PRO A 240 -21.63 15.49 -7.80
CA PRO A 240 -20.56 16.21 -8.49
C PRO A 240 -19.85 15.31 -9.51
N VAL A 241 -19.84 15.72 -10.77
CA VAL A 241 -19.19 14.98 -11.87
C VAL A 241 -17.69 15.23 -11.79
N ILE A 242 -16.89 14.14 -11.77
CA ILE A 242 -15.43 14.19 -11.80
C ILE A 242 -14.92 13.91 -13.21
N ALA A 243 -15.43 12.84 -13.87
CA ALA A 243 -14.95 12.44 -15.19
C ALA A 243 -16.08 11.93 -16.08
N ARG A 244 -15.83 11.94 -17.39
CA ARG A 244 -16.66 11.29 -18.40
C ARG A 244 -15.76 10.40 -19.25
N ILE A 245 -16.00 9.08 -19.23
CA ILE A 245 -15.17 8.08 -19.90
C ILE A 245 -16.10 7.07 -20.58
N GLY A 246 -15.98 6.92 -21.89
CA GLY A 246 -16.89 6.07 -22.65
C GLY A 246 -18.34 6.51 -22.54
N ASN A 247 -19.24 5.59 -22.22
CA ASN A 247 -20.65 5.87 -22.00
C ASN A 247 -20.98 6.25 -20.55
N HIS A 248 -20.02 6.28 -19.64
CA HIS A 248 -20.24 6.51 -18.24
C HIS A 248 -19.84 7.92 -17.76
N VAL A 249 -20.58 8.42 -16.79
CA VAL A 249 -20.29 9.61 -16.00
C VAL A 249 -19.85 9.17 -14.62
N PHE A 250 -18.69 9.62 -14.17
CA PHE A 250 -18.06 9.26 -12.91
C PHE A 250 -18.18 10.42 -11.92
N CYS A 251 -18.58 10.14 -10.67
CA CYS A 251 -18.99 11.12 -9.67
C CYS A 251 -18.36 10.86 -8.29
N ALA A 252 -18.32 11.97 -7.47
CA ALA A 252 -17.97 11.92 -6.06
C ALA A 252 -19.15 11.46 -5.19
#